data_f9885b06b9a64b65d55b2c9411288994
#
_entry.id   f9885b06b9a64b65d55b2c9411288994
#
_cell.length_a   1.000
_cell.length_b   1.000
_cell.length_c   1.000
_cell.angle_alpha   90.00
_cell.angle_beta   90.00
_cell.angle_gamma   90.00
#
_symmetry.space_group_name_H-M   'P 1'
#
loop_
_entity.id
_entity.type
_entity.pdbx_description
1 polymer ?
#
loop_
_entity_poly.entity_id
_entity_poly.type
_entity_poly.pdbx_seq_one_letter_code
_entity_poly.pdbx_strand_id
1 'polypeptide(L)'
;MFAQSLYALEKRIYKSANAVVALSPDIKSAIEKKVPGKTVHLIPNMADCDFYNPELKDSSLENRYGVAGKLVVSYIGAIGVANGLDSFLECVNASRKAQLPVHFFMCGDGAELDRLKNHAQTLNLVNLTFLDFRNRAGVKELLNITDAVFISFKQVPVLETGSPNKYFDGLAAGKLIIINFGGWIKKEIEETQCGFYYNPQHPTDFVKKLSGYLYEGGLLERGQAASRKLGEEIYSRKLLSETFCSLFK
;
A
#
# COMPACT_ATOMS: atom_id res chain seq x y z
N MET A 1 -5.56 -28.23 -20.35
CA MET A 1 -5.05 -27.92 -21.70
C MET A 1 -4.76 -26.40 -21.87
N PHE A 2 -5.72 -25.50 -21.71
CA PHE A 2 -5.53 -24.05 -21.90
C PHE A 2 -4.43 -23.42 -20.99
N ALA A 3 -4.44 -23.71 -19.69
CA ALA A 3 -3.42 -23.21 -18.76
C ALA A 3 -1.99 -23.65 -19.09
N GLN A 4 -1.82 -24.91 -19.54
CA GLN A 4 -0.50 -25.43 -19.94
C GLN A 4 0.05 -24.70 -21.18
N SER A 5 -0.83 -24.37 -22.12
CA SER A 5 -0.46 -23.58 -23.31
C SER A 5 -0.02 -22.17 -22.95
N LEU A 6 -0.70 -21.52 -21.98
CA LEU A 6 -0.31 -20.20 -21.46
C LEU A 6 1.06 -20.25 -20.75
N TYR A 7 1.31 -21.26 -19.93
CA TYR A 7 2.61 -21.42 -19.27
C TYR A 7 3.76 -21.69 -20.28
N ALA A 8 3.48 -22.45 -21.34
CA ALA A 8 4.46 -22.68 -22.41
C ALA A 8 4.78 -21.38 -23.17
N LEU A 9 3.74 -20.60 -23.48
CA LEU A 9 3.89 -19.29 -24.14
C LEU A 9 4.69 -18.32 -23.27
N GLU A 10 4.32 -18.17 -22.02
CA GLU A 10 5.03 -17.32 -21.04
C GLU A 10 6.52 -17.70 -20.96
N LYS A 11 6.83 -19.00 -20.84
CA LYS A 11 8.22 -19.49 -20.84
C LYS A 11 8.97 -19.14 -22.11
N ARG A 12 8.29 -19.22 -23.28
CA ARG A 12 8.88 -18.85 -24.57
C ARG A 12 9.17 -17.36 -24.65
N ILE A 13 8.24 -16.51 -24.17
CA ILE A 13 8.43 -15.06 -24.11
C ILE A 13 9.65 -14.70 -23.27
N TYR A 14 9.76 -15.25 -22.06
CA TYR A 14 10.94 -14.97 -21.20
C TYR A 14 12.26 -15.42 -21.84
N LYS A 15 12.27 -16.56 -22.54
CA LYS A 15 13.48 -17.03 -23.23
C LYS A 15 13.90 -16.12 -24.37
N SER A 16 12.94 -15.62 -25.16
CA SER A 16 13.21 -14.81 -26.34
C SER A 16 13.48 -13.33 -26.06
N ALA A 17 13.08 -12.83 -24.88
CA ALA A 17 13.31 -11.45 -24.50
C ALA A 17 14.81 -11.16 -24.34
N ASN A 18 15.28 -9.98 -24.75
CA ASN A 18 16.67 -9.54 -24.52
C ASN A 18 16.93 -9.30 -23.02
N ALA A 19 15.99 -8.63 -22.34
CA ALA A 19 15.99 -8.43 -20.90
C ALA A 19 14.61 -8.75 -20.32
N VAL A 20 14.58 -9.21 -19.06
CA VAL A 20 13.36 -9.44 -18.31
C VAL A 20 13.44 -8.62 -17.02
N VAL A 21 12.42 -7.83 -16.76
CA VAL A 21 12.29 -7.02 -15.54
C VAL A 21 11.17 -7.59 -14.69
N ALA A 22 11.45 -7.84 -13.42
CA ALA A 22 10.48 -8.25 -12.41
C ALA A 22 10.20 -7.09 -11.43
N LEU A 23 8.94 -6.95 -11.03
CA LEU A 23 8.49 -5.87 -10.13
C LEU A 23 8.63 -6.22 -8.65
N SER A 24 8.98 -7.46 -8.31
CA SER A 24 9.22 -7.89 -6.93
C SER A 24 10.25 -9.02 -6.86
N PRO A 25 10.88 -9.24 -5.69
CA PRO A 25 11.81 -10.36 -5.49
C PRO A 25 11.17 -11.72 -5.75
N ASP A 26 9.90 -11.89 -5.35
CA ASP A 26 9.17 -13.14 -5.52
C ASP A 26 8.85 -13.43 -6.98
N ILE A 27 8.42 -12.39 -7.74
CA ILE A 27 8.22 -12.50 -9.19
C ILE A 27 9.55 -12.83 -9.89
N LYS A 28 10.66 -12.17 -9.51
CA LYS A 28 11.99 -12.48 -10.03
C LYS A 28 12.34 -13.95 -9.81
N SER A 29 12.23 -14.43 -8.58
CA SER A 29 12.52 -15.82 -8.22
C SER A 29 11.65 -16.81 -9.00
N ALA A 30 10.36 -16.51 -9.17
CA ALA A 30 9.45 -17.36 -9.95
C ALA A 30 9.86 -17.46 -11.43
N ILE A 31 10.28 -16.35 -12.04
CA ILE A 31 10.76 -16.34 -13.44
C ILE A 31 12.07 -17.10 -13.58
N GLU A 32 13.05 -16.89 -12.68
CA GLU A 32 14.35 -17.57 -12.70
C GLU A 32 14.18 -19.10 -12.54
N LYS A 33 13.28 -19.55 -11.68
CA LYS A 33 12.92 -20.96 -11.56
C LYS A 33 12.28 -21.52 -12.85
N LYS A 34 11.43 -20.73 -13.51
CA LYS A 34 10.75 -21.11 -14.75
C LYS A 34 11.71 -21.19 -15.94
N VAL A 35 12.69 -20.29 -16.00
CA VAL A 35 13.69 -20.20 -17.09
C VAL A 35 15.09 -20.10 -16.47
N PRO A 36 15.69 -21.23 -16.03
CA PRO A 36 17.03 -21.25 -15.47
C PRO A 36 18.07 -20.66 -16.44
N GLY A 37 18.98 -19.85 -15.90
CA GLY A 37 20.02 -19.17 -16.69
C GLY A 37 19.59 -17.87 -17.38
N LYS A 38 18.31 -17.48 -17.26
CA LYS A 38 17.85 -16.16 -17.74
C LYS A 38 18.13 -15.11 -16.68
N THR A 39 18.83 -14.04 -17.07
CA THR A 39 19.01 -12.87 -16.21
C THR A 39 17.68 -12.13 -16.07
N VAL A 40 17.24 -11.95 -14.82
CA VAL A 40 16.04 -11.19 -14.48
C VAL A 40 16.45 -10.01 -13.61
N HIS A 41 16.16 -8.81 -14.08
CA HIS A 41 16.43 -7.57 -13.37
C HIS A 41 15.27 -7.27 -12.41
N LEU A 42 15.60 -6.91 -11.16
CA LEU A 42 14.60 -6.47 -10.19
C LEU A 42 14.49 -4.96 -10.25
N ILE A 43 13.39 -4.45 -10.77
CA ILE A 43 13.09 -3.02 -10.83
C ILE A 43 11.62 -2.86 -10.42
N PRO A 44 11.35 -2.61 -9.12
CA PRO A 44 9.99 -2.43 -8.61
C PRO A 44 9.32 -1.18 -9.17
N ASN A 45 8.05 -0.98 -8.81
CA ASN A 45 7.39 0.30 -9.01
C ASN A 45 8.12 1.40 -8.23
N MET A 46 7.95 2.65 -8.64
CA MET A 46 8.79 3.77 -8.21
C MET A 46 8.04 4.70 -7.25
N ALA A 47 8.77 5.23 -6.27
CA ALA A 47 8.33 6.31 -5.40
C ALA A 47 8.61 7.65 -6.09
N ASP A 48 7.56 8.43 -6.38
CA ASP A 48 7.70 9.77 -6.95
C ASP A 48 7.87 10.80 -5.84
N CYS A 49 9.07 10.82 -5.27
CA CYS A 49 9.41 11.67 -4.12
C CYS A 49 9.42 13.17 -4.42
N ASP A 50 9.52 13.55 -5.69
CA ASP A 50 9.43 14.95 -6.12
C ASP A 50 7.99 15.44 -6.12
N PHE A 51 7.05 14.59 -6.52
CA PHE A 51 5.64 14.92 -6.57
C PHE A 51 4.96 14.76 -5.21
N TYR A 52 5.18 13.64 -4.53
CA TYR A 52 4.66 13.37 -3.18
C TYR A 52 5.72 13.77 -2.16
N ASN A 53 5.78 15.05 -1.83
CA ASN A 53 6.70 15.55 -0.82
C ASN A 53 5.99 15.68 0.53
N PRO A 54 6.59 15.23 1.65
CA PRO A 54 6.03 15.49 2.97
C PRO A 54 5.89 16.97 3.25
N GLU A 55 4.69 17.38 3.62
CA GLU A 55 4.32 18.75 3.95
C GLU A 55 3.56 18.75 5.28
N LEU A 56 3.55 19.87 5.98
CA LEU A 56 2.68 20.04 7.14
C LEU A 56 1.23 19.86 6.70
N LYS A 57 0.43 19.23 7.57
CA LYS A 57 -0.99 19.04 7.30
C LYS A 57 -1.68 20.39 7.10
N ASP A 58 -2.50 20.46 6.06
CA ASP A 58 -3.34 21.62 5.79
C ASP A 58 -4.54 21.62 6.74
N SER A 59 -4.53 22.56 7.68
CA SER A 59 -5.59 22.72 8.68
C SER A 59 -6.95 23.02 8.06
N SER A 60 -7.00 23.60 6.87
CA SER A 60 -8.25 23.86 6.15
C SER A 60 -8.86 22.57 5.64
N LEU A 61 -8.04 21.63 5.15
CA LEU A 61 -8.46 20.30 4.76
C LEU A 61 -8.85 19.45 5.98
N GLU A 62 -8.09 19.48 7.06
CA GLU A 62 -8.45 18.78 8.29
C GLU A 62 -9.82 19.24 8.82
N ASN A 63 -10.08 20.54 8.84
CA ASN A 63 -11.36 21.11 9.24
C ASN A 63 -12.49 20.73 8.28
N ARG A 64 -12.24 20.80 6.96
CA ARG A 64 -13.20 20.43 5.92
C ARG A 64 -13.69 18.99 6.06
N TYR A 65 -12.81 18.08 6.45
CA TYR A 65 -13.12 16.66 6.63
C TYR A 65 -13.43 16.28 8.08
N GLY A 66 -13.35 17.22 9.03
CA GLY A 66 -13.65 16.97 10.46
C GLY A 66 -12.65 16.00 11.12
N VAL A 67 -11.37 16.04 10.70
CA VAL A 67 -10.32 15.13 11.16
C VAL A 67 -9.24 15.82 11.99
N ALA A 68 -9.38 17.10 12.30
CA ALA A 68 -8.45 17.82 13.15
C ALA A 68 -8.26 17.10 14.50
N GLY A 69 -7.01 16.89 14.89
CA GLY A 69 -6.65 16.18 16.13
C GLY A 69 -6.84 14.66 16.10
N LYS A 70 -7.16 14.08 14.95
CA LYS A 70 -7.28 12.62 14.78
C LYS A 70 -6.10 12.08 13.96
N LEU A 71 -5.72 10.83 14.24
CA LEU A 71 -4.87 10.07 13.33
C LEU A 71 -5.71 9.66 12.11
N VAL A 72 -5.19 9.88 10.91
CA VAL A 72 -5.90 9.61 9.65
C VAL A 72 -5.27 8.42 8.94
N VAL A 73 -6.08 7.39 8.69
CA VAL A 73 -5.70 6.19 7.93
C VAL A 73 -6.45 6.18 6.61
N SER A 74 -5.75 6.13 5.48
CA SER A 74 -6.38 6.18 4.16
C SER A 74 -6.10 4.92 3.33
N TYR A 75 -7.15 4.32 2.78
CA TYR A 75 -7.07 3.44 1.63
C TYR A 75 -7.33 4.27 0.36
N ILE A 76 -6.39 4.25 -0.58
CA ILE A 76 -6.48 5.03 -1.82
C ILE A 76 -6.22 4.09 -3.00
N GLY A 77 -7.20 3.92 -3.89
CA GLY A 77 -7.04 3.12 -5.11
C GLY A 77 -8.25 2.29 -5.50
N ALA A 78 -8.05 1.30 -6.37
CA ALA A 78 -9.13 0.44 -6.87
C ALA A 78 -9.82 -0.32 -5.75
N ILE A 79 -11.15 -0.29 -5.74
CA ILE A 79 -12.02 -0.98 -4.77
C ILE A 79 -12.51 -2.28 -5.41
N GLY A 80 -11.57 -3.22 -5.60
CA GLY A 80 -11.81 -4.48 -6.30
C GLY A 80 -11.74 -5.69 -5.37
N VAL A 81 -12.22 -6.83 -5.88
CA VAL A 81 -12.31 -8.12 -5.16
C VAL A 81 -10.96 -8.57 -4.60
N ALA A 82 -9.86 -8.37 -5.35
CA ALA A 82 -8.53 -8.78 -4.93
C ALA A 82 -7.99 -8.01 -3.70
N ASN A 83 -8.52 -6.81 -3.45
CA ASN A 83 -8.07 -5.95 -2.35
C ASN A 83 -8.60 -6.41 -0.98
N GLY A 84 -9.66 -7.23 -0.92
CA GLY A 84 -10.16 -7.81 0.34
C GLY A 84 -10.51 -6.76 1.41
N LEU A 85 -11.20 -5.68 1.01
CA LEU A 85 -11.43 -4.50 1.84
C LEU A 85 -12.43 -4.71 3.00
N ASP A 86 -13.02 -5.88 3.13
CA ASP A 86 -13.75 -6.24 4.34
C ASP A 86 -12.83 -6.16 5.57
N SER A 87 -11.56 -6.58 5.44
CA SER A 87 -10.59 -6.46 6.53
C SER A 87 -10.29 -5.01 6.92
N PHE A 88 -10.37 -4.06 5.98
CA PHE A 88 -10.31 -2.62 6.30
C PHE A 88 -11.52 -2.18 7.13
N LEU A 89 -12.75 -2.57 6.74
CA LEU A 89 -13.96 -2.24 7.50
C LEU A 89 -13.93 -2.85 8.92
N GLU A 90 -13.37 -4.05 9.07
CA GLU A 90 -13.15 -4.69 10.37
C GLU A 90 -12.20 -3.86 11.26
N CYS A 91 -11.10 -3.32 10.69
CA CYS A 91 -10.18 -2.44 11.40
C CYS A 91 -10.85 -1.13 11.82
N VAL A 92 -11.65 -0.53 10.93
CA VAL A 92 -12.45 0.67 11.23
C VAL A 92 -13.40 0.42 12.40
N ASN A 93 -14.14 -0.71 12.34
CA ASN A 93 -15.10 -1.09 13.39
C ASN A 93 -14.40 -1.38 14.73
N ALA A 94 -13.28 -2.10 14.70
CA ALA A 94 -12.49 -2.39 15.89
C ALA A 94 -11.95 -1.10 16.54
N SER A 95 -11.45 -0.15 15.75
CA SER A 95 -10.99 1.16 16.22
C SER A 95 -12.12 1.98 16.82
N ARG A 96 -13.32 1.97 16.21
CA ARG A 96 -14.53 2.64 16.74
C ARG A 96 -14.93 2.04 18.09
N LYS A 97 -14.98 0.70 18.20
CA LYS A 97 -15.30 0.00 19.46
C LYS A 97 -14.29 0.31 20.55
N ALA A 98 -13.03 0.46 20.20
CA ALA A 98 -11.94 0.85 21.11
C ALA A 98 -11.89 2.36 21.39
N GLN A 99 -12.79 3.15 20.81
CA GLN A 99 -12.87 4.61 20.94
C GLN A 99 -11.55 5.34 20.62
N LEU A 100 -10.76 4.82 19.68
CA LEU A 100 -9.54 5.47 19.25
C LEU A 100 -9.84 6.78 18.48
N PRO A 101 -9.06 7.85 18.69
CA PRO A 101 -9.18 9.11 17.94
C PRO A 101 -8.62 8.96 16.53
N VAL A 102 -9.21 8.06 15.74
CA VAL A 102 -8.77 7.72 14.38
C VAL A 102 -9.92 7.91 13.40
N HIS A 103 -9.62 8.53 12.27
CA HIS A 103 -10.54 8.63 11.15
C HIS A 103 -9.99 7.87 9.93
N PHE A 104 -10.89 7.26 9.18
CA PHE A 104 -10.54 6.45 8.03
C PHE A 104 -11.12 7.06 6.74
N PHE A 105 -10.32 7.07 5.67
CA PHE A 105 -10.80 7.34 4.33
C PHE A 105 -10.70 6.10 3.45
N MET A 106 -11.75 5.86 2.67
CA MET A 106 -11.71 4.94 1.54
C MET A 106 -11.95 5.75 0.27
N CYS A 107 -10.87 5.97 -0.51
CA CYS A 107 -10.89 6.79 -1.71
C CYS A 107 -10.66 5.94 -2.94
N GLY A 108 -11.58 5.97 -3.89
CA GLY A 108 -11.45 5.23 -5.15
C GLY A 108 -12.77 4.79 -5.72
N ASP A 109 -12.67 3.86 -6.68
CA ASP A 109 -13.81 3.27 -7.37
C ASP A 109 -13.54 1.77 -7.65
N GLY A 110 -14.60 1.02 -7.91
CA GLY A 110 -14.49 -0.39 -8.28
C GLY A 110 -15.73 -1.22 -7.94
N ALA A 111 -15.72 -2.47 -8.41
CA ALA A 111 -16.87 -3.37 -8.34
C ALA A 111 -17.40 -3.68 -6.92
N GLU A 112 -16.57 -3.47 -5.90
CA GLU A 112 -16.93 -3.74 -4.51
C GLU A 112 -17.45 -2.50 -3.75
N LEU A 113 -17.44 -1.31 -4.37
CA LEU A 113 -17.73 -0.04 -3.67
C LEU A 113 -19.11 -0.02 -3.00
N ASP A 114 -20.17 -0.34 -3.75
CA ASP A 114 -21.53 -0.29 -3.22
C ASP A 114 -21.77 -1.34 -2.13
N ARG A 115 -21.21 -2.55 -2.30
CA ARG A 115 -21.27 -3.60 -1.29
C ARG A 115 -20.59 -3.15 0.02
N LEU A 116 -19.41 -2.54 -0.09
CA LEU A 116 -18.66 -2.06 1.08
C LEU A 116 -19.34 -0.85 1.76
N LYS A 117 -19.95 0.06 0.99
CA LYS A 117 -20.78 1.15 1.55
C LYS A 117 -21.95 0.61 2.36
N ASN A 118 -22.69 -0.37 1.82
CA ASN A 118 -23.79 -1.02 2.52
C ASN A 118 -23.32 -1.74 3.79
N HIS A 119 -22.20 -2.44 3.72
CA HIS A 119 -21.61 -3.11 4.88
C HIS A 119 -21.19 -2.11 5.97
N ALA A 120 -20.54 -1.00 5.58
CA ALA A 120 -20.15 0.05 6.51
C ALA A 120 -21.38 0.71 7.20
N GLN A 121 -22.50 0.90 6.48
CA GLN A 121 -23.76 1.37 7.04
C GLN A 121 -24.32 0.38 8.06
N THR A 122 -24.35 -0.91 7.74
CA THR A 122 -24.80 -1.97 8.65
C THR A 122 -24.00 -1.99 9.95
N LEU A 123 -22.69 -1.73 9.87
CA LEU A 123 -21.78 -1.65 11.02
C LEU A 123 -21.81 -0.29 11.73
N ASN A 124 -22.54 0.71 11.21
CA ASN A 124 -22.59 2.09 11.71
C ASN A 124 -21.18 2.70 11.91
N LEU A 125 -20.36 2.67 10.83
CA LEU A 125 -18.97 3.16 10.89
C LEU A 125 -18.89 4.68 10.74
N VAL A 126 -19.16 5.40 11.82
CA VAL A 126 -19.15 6.89 11.88
C VAL A 126 -17.75 7.51 11.74
N ASN A 127 -16.70 6.70 11.90
CA ASN A 127 -15.31 7.09 11.76
C ASN A 127 -14.72 6.73 10.38
N LEU A 128 -15.57 6.47 9.37
CA LEU A 128 -15.19 6.17 8.00
C LEU A 128 -15.89 7.15 7.03
N THR A 129 -15.12 7.71 6.11
CA THR A 129 -15.63 8.50 4.98
C THR A 129 -15.22 7.85 3.66
N PHE A 130 -16.20 7.61 2.80
CA PHE A 130 -15.97 7.22 1.41
C PHE A 130 -15.77 8.47 0.56
N LEU A 131 -14.73 8.46 -0.26
CA LEU A 131 -14.41 9.51 -1.22
C LEU A 131 -14.39 8.91 -2.62
N ASP A 132 -14.92 9.66 -3.58
CA ASP A 132 -14.90 9.26 -4.98
C ASP A 132 -13.45 9.18 -5.50
N PHE A 133 -13.30 8.56 -6.68
CA PHE A 133 -12.03 8.51 -7.39
C PHE A 133 -11.41 9.91 -7.50
N ARG A 134 -10.12 9.98 -7.24
CA ARG A 134 -9.34 11.22 -7.38
C ARG A 134 -8.21 11.04 -8.38
N ASN A 135 -7.96 12.08 -9.15
CA ASN A 135 -6.76 12.15 -9.96
C ASN A 135 -5.51 12.33 -9.05
N ARG A 136 -4.35 12.30 -9.66
CA ARG A 136 -3.08 12.35 -8.94
C ARG A 136 -2.93 13.57 -8.02
N ALA A 137 -3.40 14.75 -8.45
CA ALA A 137 -3.38 15.96 -7.62
C ALA A 137 -4.29 15.83 -6.39
N GLY A 138 -5.51 15.31 -6.58
CA GLY A 138 -6.44 15.06 -5.47
C GLY A 138 -5.96 13.96 -4.52
N VAL A 139 -5.19 12.99 -5.01
CA VAL A 139 -4.51 12.00 -4.16
C VAL A 139 -3.43 12.67 -3.31
N LYS A 140 -2.63 13.59 -3.87
CA LYS A 140 -1.64 14.37 -3.12
C LYS A 140 -2.31 15.20 -2.01
N GLU A 141 -3.44 15.86 -2.31
CA GLU A 141 -4.24 16.60 -1.34
C GLU A 141 -4.72 15.70 -0.18
N LEU A 142 -5.24 14.50 -0.50
CA LEU A 142 -5.68 13.56 0.53
C LEU A 142 -4.51 13.00 1.35
N LEU A 143 -3.38 12.70 0.70
CA LEU A 143 -2.16 12.26 1.38
C LEU A 143 -1.60 13.33 2.32
N ASN A 144 -1.80 14.63 2.05
CA ASN A 144 -1.36 15.68 2.95
C ASN A 144 -1.92 15.49 4.37
N ILE A 145 -3.23 15.23 4.49
CA ILE A 145 -3.90 15.03 5.80
C ILE A 145 -3.87 13.58 6.30
N THR A 146 -3.30 12.65 5.53
CA THR A 146 -3.17 11.23 5.90
C THR A 146 -1.92 11.01 6.75
N ASP A 147 -2.01 10.21 7.81
CA ASP A 147 -0.88 9.78 8.63
C ASP A 147 -0.37 8.40 8.22
N ALA A 148 -1.30 7.51 7.86
CA ALA A 148 -0.97 6.15 7.47
C ALA A 148 -1.72 5.72 6.20
N VAL A 149 -1.02 5.04 5.29
CA VAL A 149 -1.61 4.42 4.10
C VAL A 149 -1.88 2.95 4.38
N PHE A 150 -3.13 2.56 4.17
CA PHE A 150 -3.57 1.17 4.32
C PHE A 150 -3.53 0.46 2.97
N ILE A 151 -2.81 -0.66 2.92
CA ILE A 151 -2.66 -1.49 1.73
C ILE A 151 -3.19 -2.88 2.05
N SER A 152 -4.17 -3.33 1.29
CA SER A 152 -4.87 -4.58 1.57
C SER A 152 -4.94 -5.47 0.34
N PHE A 153 -4.75 -6.76 0.59
CA PHE A 153 -5.03 -7.85 -0.34
C PHE A 153 -5.77 -8.99 0.36
N LYS A 154 -6.53 -9.74 -0.43
CA LYS A 154 -7.01 -11.06 0.03
C LYS A 154 -5.83 -11.97 0.36
N GLN A 155 -6.01 -12.86 1.33
CA GLN A 155 -5.01 -13.84 1.76
C GLN A 155 -4.85 -14.93 0.69
N VAL A 156 -4.27 -14.57 -0.46
CA VAL A 156 -4.00 -15.46 -1.59
C VAL A 156 -2.52 -15.35 -1.94
N PRO A 157 -1.75 -16.45 -1.94
CA PRO A 157 -0.28 -16.40 -2.10
C PRO A 157 0.23 -15.61 -3.29
N VAL A 158 -0.47 -15.66 -4.44
CA VAL A 158 -0.07 -14.89 -5.62
C VAL A 158 -0.16 -13.37 -5.41
N LEU A 159 -1.07 -12.89 -4.56
CA LEU A 159 -1.21 -11.46 -4.28
C LEU A 159 -0.10 -10.93 -3.37
N GLU A 160 0.51 -11.80 -2.57
CA GLU A 160 1.64 -11.46 -1.69
C GLU A 160 2.93 -11.18 -2.48
N THR A 161 3.02 -11.66 -3.72
CA THR A 161 4.14 -11.38 -4.62
C THR A 161 4.05 -10.03 -5.32
N GLY A 162 2.92 -9.35 -5.18
CA GLY A 162 2.61 -8.11 -5.89
C GLY A 162 3.51 -6.93 -5.52
N SER A 163 3.47 -5.91 -6.38
CA SER A 163 4.18 -4.62 -6.20
C SER A 163 3.17 -3.48 -6.37
N PRO A 164 2.33 -3.19 -5.34
CA PRO A 164 1.23 -2.24 -5.46
C PRO A 164 1.72 -0.78 -5.46
N ASN A 165 1.27 0.03 -6.42
CA ASN A 165 1.64 1.45 -6.54
C ASN A 165 1.42 2.24 -5.24
N LYS A 166 0.32 1.97 -4.52
CA LYS A 166 -0.01 2.66 -3.27
C LYS A 166 1.06 2.49 -2.16
N TYR A 167 1.88 1.43 -2.23
CA TYR A 167 3.03 1.27 -1.34
C TYR A 167 4.07 2.35 -1.62
N PHE A 168 4.46 2.50 -2.86
CA PHE A 168 5.48 3.48 -3.28
C PHE A 168 4.99 4.93 -3.16
N ASP A 169 3.71 5.18 -3.43
CA ASP A 169 3.09 6.49 -3.19
C ASP A 169 3.09 6.83 -1.69
N GLY A 170 2.80 5.85 -0.83
CA GLY A 170 2.87 6.00 0.63
C GLY A 170 4.28 6.29 1.13
N LEU A 171 5.27 5.55 0.62
CA LEU A 171 6.69 5.80 0.92
C LEU A 171 7.12 7.20 0.47
N ALA A 172 6.78 7.58 -0.77
CA ALA A 172 7.11 8.90 -1.31
C ALA A 172 6.50 10.03 -0.48
N ALA A 173 5.27 9.87 -0.02
CA ALA A 173 4.59 10.84 0.82
C ALA A 173 5.02 10.79 2.31
N GLY A 174 5.96 9.91 2.68
CA GLY A 174 6.41 9.75 4.05
C GLY A 174 5.27 9.34 5.00
N LYS A 175 4.41 8.40 4.59
CA LYS A 175 3.29 7.95 5.41
C LYS A 175 3.59 6.61 6.04
N LEU A 176 3.09 6.38 7.26
CA LEU A 176 3.18 5.07 7.89
C LEU A 176 2.47 4.03 7.01
N ILE A 177 3.10 2.87 6.80
CA ILE A 177 2.55 1.81 5.95
C ILE A 177 1.86 0.75 6.81
N ILE A 178 0.60 0.44 6.49
CA ILE A 178 -0.19 -0.60 7.16
C ILE A 178 -0.58 -1.66 6.14
N ILE A 179 -0.27 -2.92 6.42
CA ILE A 179 -0.60 -4.05 5.53
C ILE A 179 -1.27 -5.21 6.29
N ASN A 180 -2.08 -6.00 5.55
CA ASN A 180 -2.72 -7.22 6.04
C ASN A 180 -2.22 -8.52 5.38
N PHE A 181 -1.20 -8.46 4.53
CA PHE A 181 -0.72 -9.58 3.73
C PHE A 181 0.78 -9.84 3.96
N GLY A 182 1.23 -11.05 3.61
CA GLY A 182 2.62 -11.49 3.73
C GLY A 182 3.51 -11.04 2.57
N GLY A 183 4.56 -11.83 2.34
CA GLY A 183 5.50 -11.62 1.23
C GLY A 183 6.59 -10.60 1.51
N TRP A 184 7.22 -10.12 0.45
CA TRP A 184 8.41 -9.27 0.51
C TRP A 184 8.16 -7.91 1.18
N ILE A 185 6.98 -7.29 0.99
CA ILE A 185 6.65 -6.00 1.61
C ILE A 185 6.54 -6.14 3.13
N LYS A 186 5.95 -7.25 3.64
CA LYS A 186 5.90 -7.49 5.08
C LYS A 186 7.30 -7.55 5.67
N LYS A 187 8.20 -8.31 5.05
CA LYS A 187 9.59 -8.43 5.50
C LYS A 187 10.28 -7.06 5.53
N GLU A 188 10.13 -6.28 4.47
CA GLU A 188 10.73 -4.95 4.38
C GLU A 188 10.19 -3.99 5.44
N ILE A 189 8.87 -3.99 5.70
CA ILE A 189 8.26 -3.18 6.77
C ILE A 189 8.79 -3.58 8.15
N GLU A 190 8.95 -4.88 8.41
CA GLU A 190 9.51 -5.40 9.67
C GLU A 190 10.98 -5.03 9.85
N GLU A 191 11.78 -5.02 8.78
CA GLU A 191 13.19 -4.65 8.80
C GLU A 191 13.40 -3.13 8.90
N THR A 192 12.61 -2.34 8.21
CA THR A 192 12.80 -0.87 8.12
C THR A 192 11.99 -0.09 9.15
N GLN A 193 11.00 -0.73 9.79
CA GLN A 193 10.08 -0.08 10.72
C GLN A 193 9.27 1.08 10.09
N CYS A 194 9.09 1.05 8.77
CA CYS A 194 8.31 2.06 8.05
C CYS A 194 6.78 1.90 8.22
N GLY A 195 6.37 0.92 9.02
CA GLY A 195 4.96 0.62 9.27
C GLY A 195 4.76 -0.66 10.06
N PHE A 196 3.60 -1.29 9.88
CA PHE A 196 3.33 -2.58 10.51
C PHE A 196 2.41 -3.48 9.67
N TYR A 197 2.62 -4.77 9.84
CA TYR A 197 1.69 -5.82 9.42
C TYR A 197 0.72 -6.12 10.57
N TYR A 198 -0.57 -6.31 10.29
CA TYR A 198 -1.53 -6.88 11.24
C TYR A 198 -2.16 -8.17 10.68
N ASN A 199 -2.53 -9.07 11.57
CA ASN A 199 -3.21 -10.29 11.17
C ASN A 199 -4.70 -10.00 10.90
N PRO A 200 -5.20 -10.15 9.66
CA PRO A 200 -6.58 -9.84 9.32
C PRO A 200 -7.62 -10.75 9.99
N GLN A 201 -7.21 -11.91 10.52
CA GLN A 201 -8.08 -12.77 11.31
C GLN A 201 -8.29 -12.25 12.75
N HIS A 202 -7.49 -11.29 13.18
CA HIS A 202 -7.51 -10.70 14.51
C HIS A 202 -7.52 -9.17 14.44
N PRO A 203 -8.67 -8.51 14.18
CA PRO A 203 -8.75 -7.04 14.07
C PRO A 203 -8.27 -6.30 15.32
N THR A 204 -8.27 -6.95 16.49
CA THR A 204 -7.71 -6.41 17.73
C THR A 204 -6.20 -6.25 17.68
N ASP A 205 -5.47 -7.02 16.86
CA ASP A 205 -4.03 -6.84 16.62
C ASP A 205 -3.76 -5.50 15.94
N PHE A 206 -4.60 -5.12 14.97
CA PHE A 206 -4.55 -3.80 14.34
C PHE A 206 -4.71 -2.68 15.38
N VAL A 207 -5.75 -2.76 16.23
CA VAL A 207 -6.02 -1.76 17.27
C VAL A 207 -4.83 -1.63 18.22
N LYS A 208 -4.28 -2.77 18.69
CA LYS A 208 -3.12 -2.78 19.60
C LYS A 208 -1.92 -2.08 18.98
N LYS A 209 -1.58 -2.41 17.72
CA LYS A 209 -0.43 -1.81 17.03
C LYS A 209 -0.65 -0.34 16.73
N LEU A 210 -1.83 0.03 16.24
CA LEU A 210 -2.14 1.43 15.97
C LEU A 210 -2.13 2.31 17.23
N SER A 211 -2.54 1.75 18.38
CA SER A 211 -2.48 2.47 19.65
C SER A 211 -1.04 2.85 20.05
N GLY A 212 -0.03 2.04 19.71
CA GLY A 212 1.37 2.42 19.88
C GLY A 212 1.70 3.71 19.13
N TYR A 213 1.30 3.81 17.87
CA TYR A 213 1.53 5.00 17.04
C TYR A 213 0.71 6.23 17.49
N LEU A 214 -0.37 6.04 18.22
CA LEU A 214 -1.17 7.13 18.79
C LEU A 214 -0.59 7.68 20.08
N TYR A 215 -0.03 6.81 20.93
CA TYR A 215 0.25 7.17 22.34
C TYR A 215 1.73 7.10 22.71
N GLU A 216 2.57 6.42 21.91
CA GLU A 216 4.02 6.40 22.14
C GLU A 216 4.68 7.57 21.38
N GLY A 217 5.16 8.56 22.12
CA GLY A 217 5.72 9.79 21.55
C GLY A 217 6.82 9.52 20.53
N GLY A 218 6.69 10.10 19.35
CA GLY A 218 7.65 10.02 18.25
C GLY A 218 7.64 8.69 17.46
N LEU A 219 6.80 7.70 17.82
CA LEU A 219 6.77 6.43 17.08
C LEU A 219 6.20 6.62 15.67
N LEU A 220 5.14 7.42 15.53
CA LEU A 220 4.55 7.73 14.24
C LEU A 220 5.55 8.45 13.32
N GLU A 221 6.18 9.48 13.82
CA GLU A 221 7.17 10.28 13.10
C GLU A 221 8.37 9.44 12.67
N ARG A 222 8.85 8.54 13.53
CA ARG A 222 9.94 7.61 13.16
C ARG A 222 9.53 6.67 12.03
N GLY A 223 8.32 6.09 12.09
CA GLY A 223 7.79 5.23 11.02
C GLY A 223 7.62 5.99 9.70
N GLN A 224 7.11 7.21 9.75
CA GLN A 224 6.96 8.08 8.59
C GLN A 224 8.31 8.49 7.98
N ALA A 225 9.30 8.83 8.81
CA ALA A 225 10.65 9.12 8.36
C ALA A 225 11.33 7.91 7.72
N ALA A 226 11.13 6.70 8.28
CA ALA A 226 11.61 5.46 7.69
C ALA A 226 10.97 5.18 6.31
N SER A 227 9.66 5.42 6.17
CA SER A 227 8.96 5.33 4.88
C SER A 227 9.58 6.28 3.84
N ARG A 228 9.75 7.54 4.20
CA ARG A 228 10.33 8.55 3.30
C ARG A 228 11.75 8.17 2.88
N LYS A 229 12.58 7.78 3.83
CA LYS A 229 13.96 7.35 3.58
C LYS A 229 14.01 6.18 2.59
N LEU A 230 13.16 5.17 2.79
CA LEU A 230 13.07 4.02 1.89
C LEU A 230 12.65 4.44 0.47
N GLY A 231 11.67 5.37 0.36
CA GLY A 231 11.25 5.94 -0.91
C GLY A 231 12.36 6.67 -1.65
N GLU A 232 13.17 7.46 -0.95
CA GLU A 232 14.25 8.24 -1.55
C GLU A 232 15.48 7.41 -1.91
N GLU A 233 15.93 6.54 -0.99
CA GLU A 233 17.21 5.84 -1.12
C GLU A 233 17.12 4.57 -1.98
N ILE A 234 15.95 3.89 -1.98
CA ILE A 234 15.79 2.58 -2.64
C ILE A 234 14.83 2.64 -3.82
N TYR A 235 13.71 3.37 -3.69
CA TYR A 235 12.61 3.31 -4.66
C TYR A 235 12.40 4.59 -5.45
N SER A 236 13.31 5.58 -5.32
CA SER A 236 13.10 6.86 -6.03
C SER A 236 12.99 6.65 -7.54
N ARG A 237 12.07 7.39 -8.15
CA ARG A 237 11.85 7.37 -9.61
C ARG A 237 13.16 7.61 -10.37
N LYS A 238 14.00 8.54 -9.91
CA LYS A 238 15.27 8.84 -10.54
C LYS A 238 16.18 7.61 -10.57
N LEU A 239 16.43 6.99 -9.42
CA LEU A 239 17.31 5.83 -9.29
C LEU A 239 16.84 4.65 -10.15
N LEU A 240 15.55 4.30 -10.05
CA LEU A 240 15.02 3.13 -10.74
C LEU A 240 14.86 3.36 -12.25
N SER A 241 14.56 4.58 -12.70
CA SER A 241 14.53 4.88 -14.14
C SER A 241 15.94 4.88 -14.74
N GLU A 242 16.97 5.38 -14.05
CA GLU A 242 18.38 5.26 -14.48
C GLU A 242 18.79 3.79 -14.60
N THR A 243 18.44 2.96 -13.60
CA THR A 243 18.66 1.52 -13.62
C THR A 243 17.96 0.86 -14.81
N PHE A 244 16.70 1.20 -15.06
CA PHE A 244 15.94 0.67 -16.20
C PHE A 244 16.57 1.08 -17.54
N CYS A 245 16.94 2.37 -17.70
CA CYS A 245 17.57 2.86 -18.93
C CYS A 245 18.92 2.21 -19.20
N SER A 246 19.65 1.79 -18.16
CA SER A 246 20.95 1.11 -18.33
C SER A 246 20.84 -0.24 -19.03
N LEU A 247 19.65 -0.86 -19.06
CA LEU A 247 19.40 -2.13 -19.76
C LEU A 247 19.42 -2.01 -21.29
N PHE A 248 19.38 -0.79 -21.84
CA PHE A 248 19.33 -0.50 -23.27
C PHE A 248 20.67 0.08 -23.80
N LYS A 249 21.68 0.08 -22.99
CA LYS A 249 23.05 0.47 -23.36
C LYS A 249 23.88 -0.78 -23.68
#